data_8ac935525a3c49ab3547f6d93ab5b5d3
#
_entry.id   8ac935525a3c49ab3547f6d93ab5b5d3
#
_cell.length_a   1.000
_cell.length_b   1.000
_cell.length_c   1.000
_cell.angle_alpha   90.00
_cell.angle_beta   90.00
_cell.angle_gamma   90.00
#
_symmetry.space_group_name_H-M   'P 1'
#
loop_
_entity.id
_entity.type
_entity.pdbx_description
1 polymer ?
#
loop_
_entity_poly.entity_id
_entity_poly.type
_entity_poly.pdbx_seq_one_letter_code
_entity_poly.pdbx_strand_id
1 'polypeptide(L)' 'GDTAGQVFVFFILTVAAAEAAIGLAILVLLFRNLNTINVDELDRLKG' A
#
# COMPACT_ATOMS: atom_id res chain seq x y z
N GLY A 1 -27.48 -1.67 -22.10
CA GLY A 1 -27.50 -3.09 -22.10
C GLY A 1 -26.45 -3.68 -21.17
N ASP A 2 -26.31 -4.96 -21.25
CA ASP A 2 -25.45 -5.73 -20.35
C ASP A 2 -23.98 -5.37 -20.51
N THR A 3 -23.57 -4.96 -21.70
CA THR A 3 -22.19 -4.60 -21.96
C THR A 3 -21.78 -3.34 -21.19
N ALA A 4 -22.69 -2.38 -21.09
CA ALA A 4 -22.40 -1.14 -20.37
C ALA A 4 -22.24 -1.42 -18.87
N GLY A 5 -23.04 -2.32 -18.30
CA GLY A 5 -22.92 -2.72 -16.91
C GLY A 5 -21.60 -3.42 -16.62
N GLN A 6 -21.15 -4.27 -17.55
CA GLN A 6 -19.88 -4.97 -17.39
C GLN A 6 -18.70 -4.01 -17.48
N VAL A 7 -18.73 -3.05 -18.37
CA VAL A 7 -17.67 -2.04 -18.45
C VAL A 7 -17.59 -1.25 -17.17
N PHE A 8 -18.73 -0.91 -16.58
CA PHE A 8 -18.80 -0.19 -15.32
C PHE A 8 -18.18 -1.00 -14.18
N VAL A 9 -18.48 -2.30 -14.12
CA VAL A 9 -17.92 -3.19 -13.11
C VAL A 9 -16.39 -3.28 -13.27
N PHE A 10 -15.88 -3.44 -14.48
CA PHE A 10 -14.45 -3.47 -14.72
C PHE A 10 -13.79 -2.15 -14.33
N PHE A 11 -14.44 -1.04 -14.58
CA PHE A 11 -13.95 0.26 -14.17
C PHE A 11 -13.81 0.33 -12.66
N ILE A 12 -14.82 -0.10 -11.91
CA ILE A 12 -14.80 -0.11 -10.46
C ILE A 12 -13.68 -1.01 -9.94
N LEU A 13 -13.52 -2.19 -10.53
CA LEU A 13 -12.47 -3.11 -10.13
C LEU A 13 -11.08 -2.53 -10.37
N THR A 14 -10.91 -1.84 -11.48
CA THR A 14 -9.63 -1.19 -11.79
C THR A 14 -9.30 -0.12 -10.75
N VAL A 15 -10.28 0.70 -10.38
CA VAL A 15 -10.10 1.74 -9.37
C VAL A 15 -9.78 1.11 -8.02
N ALA A 16 -10.50 0.07 -7.64
CA ALA A 16 -10.26 -0.63 -6.38
C ALA A 16 -8.86 -1.24 -6.35
N ALA A 17 -8.42 -1.84 -7.45
CA ALA A 17 -7.09 -2.42 -7.55
C ALA A 17 -6.01 -1.35 -7.42
N ALA A 18 -6.21 -0.19 -8.03
CA ALA A 18 -5.28 0.92 -7.94
C ALA A 18 -5.19 1.43 -6.49
N GLU A 19 -6.33 1.58 -5.81
CA GLU A 19 -6.34 2.00 -4.42
C GLU A 19 -5.63 0.99 -3.52
N ALA A 20 -5.87 -0.29 -3.73
CA ALA A 20 -5.22 -1.35 -2.97
C ALA A 20 -3.71 -1.34 -3.18
N ALA A 21 -3.26 -1.12 -4.41
CA ALA A 21 -1.83 -1.05 -4.72
C ALA A 21 -1.17 0.13 -4.02
N ILE A 22 -1.81 1.29 -4.03
CA ILE A 22 -1.29 2.48 -3.36
C ILE A 22 -1.26 2.25 -1.84
N GLY A 23 -2.32 1.68 -1.29
CA GLY A 23 -2.39 1.37 0.13
C GLY A 23 -1.30 0.41 0.57
N LEU A 24 -1.05 -0.62 -0.24
CA LEU A 24 -0.01 -1.58 0.05
C LEU A 24 1.38 -0.92 -0.03
N ALA A 25 1.60 -0.08 -1.02
CA ALA A 25 2.87 0.64 -1.15
C ALA A 25 3.14 1.52 0.07
N ILE A 26 2.12 2.24 0.53
CA ILE A 26 2.24 3.08 1.73
C ILE A 26 2.56 2.22 2.95
N LEU A 27 1.89 1.08 3.08
CA LEU A 27 2.10 0.18 4.20
C LEU A 27 3.52 -0.37 4.21
N VAL A 28 4.03 -0.79 3.05
CA VAL A 28 5.40 -1.29 2.92
C VAL A 28 6.40 -0.21 3.31
N LEU A 29 6.20 1.02 2.83
CA LEU A 29 7.07 2.14 3.17
C LEU A 29 7.05 2.42 4.67
N LEU A 30 5.89 2.34 5.28
CA LEU A 30 5.74 2.55 6.72
C LEU A 30 6.52 1.49 7.52
N PHE A 31 6.38 0.23 7.14
CA PHE A 31 7.11 -0.85 7.82
C PHE A 31 8.61 -0.68 7.68
N ARG A 32 9.09 -0.32 6.51
CA ARG A 32 10.52 -0.12 6.28
C ARG A 32 11.05 1.04 7.11
N ASN A 33 10.25 2.08 7.24
CA ASN A 33 10.62 3.25 8.04
C ASN A 33 10.71 2.91 9.52
N LEU A 34 9.73 2.16 10.04
CA LEU A 34 9.75 1.71 11.42
C LEU A 34 10.94 0.81 11.72
N ASN A 35 11.29 -0.05 10.79
CA ASN A 35 12.44 -0.93 10.94
C ASN A 35 13.74 -0.14 11.05
N THR A 36 13.87 0.90 10.25
CA THR A 36 15.03 1.79 10.30
C THR A 36 15.13 2.49 11.65
N ILE A 37 14.01 2.99 12.16
CA ILE A 37 13.97 3.66 13.47
C ILE A 37 14.38 2.69 14.57
N ASN A 38 13.91 1.45 14.50
CA ASN A 38 14.27 0.43 15.49
C ASN A 38 15.76 0.13 15.49
N VAL A 39 16.36 0.05 14.32
CA VAL A 39 17.80 -0.20 14.20
C VAL A 39 18.58 0.97 14.79
N ASP A 40 18.17 2.20 14.49
CA ASP A 40 18.82 3.40 15.01
C ASP A 40 18.72 3.45 16.54
N GLU A 41 17.58 3.07 17.10
CA GLU A 41 17.40 3.02 18.54
C GLU A 41 18.33 2.01 19.20
N LEU A 42 18.45 0.82 18.60
CA LEU A 42 19.37 -0.20 19.09
C LEU A 42 20.81 0.29 19.08
N ASP A 43 21.19 0.95 18.02
CA ASP A 43 22.54 1.51 17.88
C ASP A 43 22.82 2.55 18.96
N ARG A 44 21.83 3.37 19.23
CA ARG A 44 21.95 4.41 20.27
C ARG A 44 22.10 3.80 21.66
N LEU A 45 21.40 2.71 21.91
CA LEU A 45 21.49 2.01 23.20
C LEU A 45 22.83 1.32 23.40
N LYS A 46 23.42 0.86 22.31
CA LYS A 46 24.74 0.22 22.35
C LYS A 46 25.87 1.21 22.54
N GLY A 47 25.62 2.37 22.02
CA GLY A 47 26.61 3.38 21.85
C GLY A 47 27.24 4.05 22.90
#